data_1d97f5375395d2e2cffc3400f0905724
#
_entry.id   1d97f5375395d2e2cffc3400f0905724
#
_cell.length_a   1.000
_cell.length_b   1.000
_cell.length_c   1.000
_cell.angle_alpha   90.00
_cell.angle_beta   90.00
_cell.angle_gamma   90.00
#
_symmetry.space_group_name_H-M   'P 1'
#
loop_
_entity.id
_entity.type
_entity.pdbx_description
1 polymer ?
#
loop_
_entity_poly.entity_id
_entity_poly.type
_entity_poly.pdbx_seq_one_letter_code
_entity_poly.pdbx_strand_id
1 'polypeptide(L)'
;MITSQMLIQYLQDRYRVKPDYIFAKHPDYAVFRHPLSQKWFGLFMQIPGTKLGLQTTTLKPVLNLKLDPEFIDVLRQQTGYYPAYHMNKQHWISIDLDQVADLSEIVPLIEDSYLLTR
;
A
#
# COMPACT_ATOMS: atom_id res chain seq x y z
N MET A 1 14.99 4.02 -4.76
CA MET A 1 13.78 4.68 -4.21
C MET A 1 12.56 4.29 -5.04
N ILE A 2 11.47 3.94 -4.38
CA ILE A 2 10.24 3.58 -5.06
C ILE A 2 9.42 4.85 -5.33
N THR A 3 9.11 5.12 -6.60
CA THR A 3 8.21 6.22 -6.97
C THR A 3 6.81 5.68 -7.21
N SER A 4 5.81 6.58 -7.16
CA SER A 4 4.44 6.19 -7.49
C SER A 4 4.33 5.68 -8.93
N GLN A 5 5.09 6.27 -9.85
CA GLN A 5 5.11 5.81 -11.24
C GLN A 5 5.64 4.39 -11.38
N MET A 6 6.71 4.06 -10.65
CA MET A 6 7.27 2.69 -10.66
C MET A 6 6.25 1.68 -10.13
N LEU A 7 5.56 2.02 -9.04
CA LEU A 7 4.53 1.16 -8.47
C LEU A 7 3.37 0.95 -9.44
N ILE A 8 2.84 2.03 -9.99
CA ILE A 8 1.71 1.98 -10.93
C ILE A 8 2.09 1.16 -12.17
N GLN A 9 3.28 1.38 -12.70
CA GLN A 9 3.75 0.65 -13.88
C GLN A 9 3.88 -0.85 -13.58
N TYR A 10 4.42 -1.20 -12.42
CA TYR A 10 4.52 -2.60 -12.01
C TYR A 10 3.14 -3.27 -11.92
N LEU A 11 2.18 -2.61 -11.27
CA LEU A 11 0.83 -3.16 -11.09
C LEU A 11 0.10 -3.29 -12.42
N GLN A 12 0.28 -2.32 -13.32
CA GLN A 12 -0.30 -2.39 -14.65
C GLN A 12 0.28 -3.55 -15.46
N ASP A 13 1.59 -3.72 -15.43
CA ASP A 13 2.28 -4.78 -16.19
C ASP A 13 1.97 -6.16 -15.63
N ARG A 14 1.94 -6.29 -14.31
CA ARG A 14 1.80 -7.60 -13.65
C ARG A 14 0.35 -8.05 -13.54
N TYR A 15 -0.57 -7.13 -13.21
CA TYR A 15 -1.97 -7.46 -12.92
C TYR A 15 -2.95 -6.88 -13.92
N ARG A 16 -2.49 -6.10 -14.89
CA ARG A 16 -3.33 -5.46 -15.92
C ARG A 16 -4.39 -4.56 -15.31
N VAL A 17 -4.03 -3.83 -14.25
CA VAL A 17 -4.93 -2.90 -13.56
C VAL A 17 -4.39 -1.48 -13.67
N LYS A 18 -5.31 -0.51 -13.67
CA LYS A 18 -4.99 0.91 -13.63
C LYS A 18 -5.40 1.48 -12.28
N PRO A 19 -4.73 2.55 -11.81
CA PRO A 19 -5.18 3.21 -10.59
C PRO A 19 -6.56 3.80 -10.75
N ASP A 20 -7.38 3.69 -9.70
CA ASP A 20 -8.73 4.25 -9.66
C ASP A 20 -8.74 5.38 -8.61
N TYR A 21 -8.97 6.61 -9.06
CA TYR A 21 -8.91 7.80 -8.21
C TYR A 21 -10.33 8.22 -7.80
N ILE A 22 -10.83 7.64 -6.71
CA ILE A 22 -12.22 7.78 -6.28
C ILE A 22 -12.43 8.75 -5.12
N PHE A 23 -11.35 9.30 -4.55
CA PHE A 23 -11.47 10.17 -3.37
C PHE A 23 -11.42 11.63 -3.79
N ALA A 24 -12.57 12.31 -3.77
CA ALA A 24 -12.65 13.71 -4.21
C ALA A 24 -11.75 14.65 -3.40
N LYS A 25 -11.61 14.40 -2.09
CA LYS A 25 -10.78 15.22 -1.20
C LYS A 25 -9.30 14.86 -1.23
N HIS A 26 -8.96 13.73 -1.86
CA HIS A 26 -7.60 13.23 -1.96
C HIS A 26 -7.36 12.71 -3.38
N PRO A 27 -7.17 13.62 -4.34
CA PRO A 27 -7.13 13.24 -5.77
C PRO A 27 -5.93 12.37 -6.14
N ASP A 28 -4.92 12.29 -5.29
CA ASP A 28 -3.73 11.45 -5.50
C ASP A 28 -3.83 10.08 -4.83
N TYR A 29 -4.91 9.79 -4.09
CA TYR A 29 -5.14 8.46 -3.55
C TYR A 29 -5.60 7.53 -4.68
N ALA A 30 -4.95 6.38 -4.81
CA ALA A 30 -5.23 5.44 -5.90
C ALA A 30 -5.60 4.07 -5.35
N VAL A 31 -6.77 3.58 -5.75
CA VAL A 31 -7.22 2.23 -5.41
C VAL A 31 -6.85 1.29 -6.53
N PHE A 32 -6.36 0.11 -6.18
CA PHE A 32 -6.09 -0.97 -7.13
C PHE A 32 -7.05 -2.11 -6.85
N ARG A 33 -7.82 -2.50 -7.88
CA ARG A 33 -8.91 -3.47 -7.77
C ARG A 33 -8.68 -4.67 -8.66
N HIS A 34 -9.28 -5.80 -8.26
CA HIS A 34 -9.39 -6.96 -9.15
C HIS A 34 -10.32 -6.60 -10.31
N PRO A 35 -9.95 -6.95 -11.55
CA PRO A 35 -10.76 -6.55 -12.73
C PRO A 35 -12.19 -7.06 -12.72
N LEU A 36 -12.43 -8.26 -12.18
CA LEU A 36 -13.76 -8.86 -12.20
C LEU A 36 -14.55 -8.59 -10.92
N SER A 37 -13.99 -8.90 -9.76
CA SER A 37 -14.70 -8.76 -8.49
C SER A 37 -14.77 -7.31 -8.00
N GLN A 38 -13.88 -6.45 -8.49
CA GLN A 38 -13.74 -5.07 -8.04
C GLN A 38 -13.28 -4.93 -6.59
N LYS A 39 -12.88 -6.02 -5.95
CA LYS A 39 -12.32 -5.97 -4.59
C LYS A 39 -10.97 -5.27 -4.60
N TRP A 40 -10.70 -4.49 -3.57
CA TRP A 40 -9.44 -3.76 -3.43
C TRP A 40 -8.33 -4.71 -3.01
N PHE A 41 -7.17 -4.62 -3.67
CA PHE A 41 -5.97 -5.32 -3.19
C PHE A 41 -4.84 -4.37 -2.83
N GLY A 42 -5.00 -3.07 -3.09
CA GLY A 42 -4.02 -2.07 -2.71
C GLY A 42 -4.64 -0.68 -2.68
N LEU A 43 -4.10 0.18 -1.80
CA LEU A 43 -4.49 1.58 -1.73
C LEU A 43 -3.21 2.40 -1.56
N PHE A 44 -2.91 3.25 -2.55
CA PHE A 44 -1.78 4.16 -2.49
C PHE A 44 -2.25 5.53 -2.01
N MET A 45 -1.49 6.13 -1.08
CA MET A 45 -1.83 7.42 -0.49
C MET A 45 -0.57 8.26 -0.31
N GLN A 46 -0.74 9.60 -0.37
CA GLN A 46 0.26 10.55 0.12
C GLN A 46 -0.29 11.12 1.42
N ILE A 47 0.31 10.80 2.56
CA ILE A 47 -0.19 11.23 3.87
C ILE A 47 0.94 11.84 4.69
N PRO A 48 0.63 12.80 5.60
CA PRO A 48 1.65 13.32 6.52
C PRO A 48 2.23 12.19 7.37
N GLY A 49 3.54 12.22 7.61
CA GLY A 49 4.21 11.20 8.41
C GLY A 49 3.62 11.02 9.81
N THR A 50 3.04 12.10 10.37
CA THR A 50 2.36 12.04 11.68
C THR A 50 1.22 11.03 11.71
N LYS A 51 0.61 10.73 10.57
CA LYS A 51 -0.46 9.72 10.49
C LYS A 51 0.06 8.30 10.64
N LEU A 52 1.37 8.11 10.49
CA LEU A 52 2.05 6.84 10.74
C LEU A 52 2.71 6.81 12.13
N GLY A 53 2.60 7.90 12.90
CA GLY A 53 3.27 8.02 14.18
C GLY A 53 4.68 8.58 14.08
N LEU A 54 5.08 9.07 12.91
CA LEU A 54 6.38 9.71 12.73
C LEU A 54 6.33 11.17 13.19
N GLN A 55 7.51 11.73 13.49
CA GLN A 55 7.61 13.13 13.96
C GLN A 55 7.87 14.07 12.79
N THR A 56 7.14 13.90 11.70
CA THR A 56 7.26 14.77 10.53
C THR A 56 5.89 14.97 9.89
N THR A 57 5.66 16.18 9.37
CA THR A 57 4.47 16.51 8.60
C THR A 57 4.70 16.31 7.09
N THR A 58 5.91 15.95 6.69
CA THR A 58 6.24 15.67 5.28
C THR A 58 5.31 14.58 4.76
N LEU A 59 4.81 14.75 3.54
CA LEU A 59 4.00 13.73 2.90
C LEU A 59 4.82 12.49 2.60
N LYS A 60 4.28 11.34 2.96
CA LYS A 60 4.89 10.04 2.76
C LYS A 60 4.08 9.23 1.75
N PRO A 61 4.75 8.61 0.76
CA PRO A 61 4.06 7.71 -0.17
C PRO A 61 3.81 6.38 0.52
N VAL A 62 2.56 6.05 0.73
CA VAL A 62 2.16 4.88 1.53
C VAL A 62 1.33 3.94 0.69
N LEU A 63 1.66 2.64 0.75
CA LEU A 63 0.88 1.58 0.13
C LEU A 63 0.26 0.71 1.20
N ASN A 64 -1.07 0.62 1.20
CA ASN A 64 -1.79 -0.31 2.06
C ASN A 64 -2.03 -1.62 1.31
N LEU A 65 -1.70 -2.73 1.97
CA LEU A 65 -1.90 -4.07 1.45
C LEU A 65 -2.59 -4.95 2.48
N LYS A 66 -3.38 -5.91 2.02
CA LYS A 66 -4.01 -6.91 2.88
C LYS A 66 -3.08 -8.10 3.03
N LEU A 67 -2.79 -8.49 4.27
CA LEU A 67 -1.90 -9.61 4.57
C LEU A 67 -2.49 -10.44 5.71
N ASP A 68 -1.92 -11.63 5.90
CA ASP A 68 -2.26 -12.49 7.03
C ASP A 68 -1.94 -11.74 8.34
N PRO A 69 -2.84 -11.78 9.37
CA PRO A 69 -2.61 -11.05 10.63
C PRO A 69 -1.31 -11.40 11.33
N GLU A 70 -0.89 -12.66 11.33
CA GLU A 70 0.38 -13.05 11.96
C GLU A 70 1.58 -12.44 11.24
N PHE A 71 1.50 -12.38 9.92
CA PHE A 71 2.56 -11.76 9.11
C PHE A 71 2.61 -10.25 9.34
N ILE A 72 1.45 -9.61 9.46
CA ILE A 72 1.37 -8.17 9.78
C ILE A 72 2.08 -7.88 11.10
N ASP A 73 1.84 -8.70 12.13
CA ASP A 73 2.49 -8.51 13.43
C ASP A 73 4.01 -8.57 13.33
N VAL A 74 4.54 -9.47 12.52
CA VAL A 74 5.98 -9.58 12.29
C VAL A 74 6.50 -8.35 11.52
N LEU A 75 5.85 -7.96 10.44
CA LEU A 75 6.28 -6.84 9.61
C LEU A 75 6.25 -5.50 10.35
N ARG A 76 5.29 -5.30 11.24
CA ARG A 76 5.17 -4.06 11.99
C ARG A 76 6.34 -3.79 12.92
N GLN A 77 7.18 -4.78 13.17
CA GLN A 77 8.41 -4.62 13.94
C GLN A 77 9.57 -4.13 13.08
N GLN A 78 9.40 -4.07 11.78
CA GLN A 78 10.42 -3.62 10.84
C GLN A 78 10.21 -2.16 10.46
N THR A 79 11.31 -1.46 10.19
CA THR A 79 11.28 -0.08 9.73
C THR A 79 10.52 0.01 8.40
N GLY A 80 9.60 0.98 8.31
CA GLY A 80 8.82 1.20 7.10
C GLY A 80 7.43 0.57 7.12
N TYR A 81 7.12 -0.24 8.13
CA TYR A 81 5.84 -0.95 8.22
C TYR A 81 5.06 -0.48 9.45
N TYR A 82 3.82 -0.07 9.23
CA TYR A 82 3.00 0.61 10.25
C TYR A 82 1.58 0.05 10.29
N PRO A 83 0.85 0.23 11.42
CA PRO A 83 -0.58 -0.07 11.46
C PRO A 83 -1.29 0.65 10.32
N ALA A 84 -2.21 -0.06 9.67
CA ALA A 84 -2.87 0.47 8.48
C ALA A 84 -3.64 1.76 8.79
N TYR A 85 -3.35 2.81 8.04
CA TYR A 85 -4.05 4.06 8.11
C TYR A 85 -5.36 3.94 7.32
N HIS A 86 -6.48 4.31 7.93
CA HIS A 86 -7.84 4.27 7.34
C HIS A 86 -8.40 2.89 7.05
N MET A 87 -7.73 1.83 7.46
CA MET A 87 -8.21 0.47 7.18
C MET A 87 -8.07 -0.40 8.44
N ASN A 88 -8.66 -1.58 8.40
CA ASN A 88 -8.60 -2.54 9.50
C ASN A 88 -7.14 -2.93 9.78
N LYS A 89 -6.67 -2.73 11.00
CA LYS A 89 -5.26 -2.88 11.37
C LYS A 89 -4.86 -4.34 11.62
N GLN A 90 -5.82 -5.25 11.72
CA GLN A 90 -5.53 -6.68 11.82
C GLN A 90 -5.29 -7.33 10.47
N HIS A 91 -5.92 -6.81 9.42
CA HIS A 91 -5.92 -7.41 8.09
C HIS A 91 -5.18 -6.59 7.04
N TRP A 92 -4.82 -5.35 7.35
CA TRP A 92 -4.11 -4.46 6.43
C TRP A 92 -2.89 -3.85 7.11
N ILE A 93 -1.90 -3.48 6.30
CA ILE A 93 -0.67 -2.83 6.77
C ILE A 93 -0.39 -1.62 5.89
N SER A 94 0.21 -0.58 6.48
CA SER A 94 0.69 0.59 5.74
C SER A 94 2.20 0.51 5.57
N ILE A 95 2.67 0.63 4.34
CA ILE A 95 4.10 0.59 4.00
C ILE A 95 4.53 1.97 3.54
N ASP A 96 5.49 2.57 4.25
CA ASP A 96 6.11 3.83 3.81
C ASP A 96 7.16 3.50 2.76
N LEU A 97 6.85 3.82 1.51
CA LEU A 97 7.71 3.46 0.37
C LEU A 97 9.06 4.16 0.40
N ASP A 98 9.18 5.28 1.13
CA ASP A 98 10.47 5.96 1.31
C ASP A 98 11.43 5.18 2.21
N GLN A 99 10.91 4.28 3.04
CA GLN A 99 11.73 3.49 3.98
C GLN A 99 11.98 2.06 3.50
N VAL A 100 11.55 1.75 2.27
CA VAL A 100 11.77 0.43 1.66
C VAL A 100 12.88 0.56 0.63
N ALA A 101 13.79 -0.41 0.60
CA ALA A 101 14.99 -0.34 -0.25
C ALA A 101 14.65 -0.23 -1.74
N ASP A 102 13.82 -1.15 -2.24
CA ASP A 102 13.35 -1.10 -3.62
C ASP A 102 12.05 -1.89 -3.78
N LEU A 103 11.49 -1.82 -4.98
CA LEU A 103 10.20 -2.44 -5.28
C LEU A 103 10.22 -3.96 -5.07
N SER A 104 11.35 -4.62 -5.32
CA SER A 104 11.45 -6.07 -5.18
C SER A 104 11.18 -6.55 -3.76
N GLU A 105 11.42 -5.70 -2.77
CA GLU A 105 11.15 -6.04 -1.36
C GLU A 105 9.66 -6.24 -1.10
N ILE A 106 8.81 -5.46 -1.77
CA ILE A 106 7.35 -5.50 -1.54
C ILE A 106 6.59 -6.29 -2.60
N VAL A 107 7.24 -6.73 -3.67
CA VAL A 107 6.58 -7.55 -4.70
C VAL A 107 5.91 -8.80 -4.11
N PRO A 108 6.55 -9.59 -3.23
CA PRO A 108 5.87 -10.73 -2.61
C PRO A 108 4.66 -10.33 -1.77
N LEU A 109 4.73 -9.16 -1.13
CA LEU A 109 3.62 -8.66 -0.30
C LEU A 109 2.43 -8.25 -1.16
N ILE A 110 2.69 -7.61 -2.29
CA ILE A 110 1.65 -7.26 -3.26
C ILE A 110 0.97 -8.52 -3.78
N GLU A 111 1.77 -9.55 -4.12
CA GLU A 111 1.23 -10.83 -4.58
C GLU A 111 0.32 -11.46 -3.51
N ASP A 112 0.76 -11.47 -2.26
CA ASP A 112 -0.05 -12.01 -1.16
C ASP A 112 -1.37 -11.25 -1.02
N SER A 113 -1.33 -9.92 -1.08
CA SER A 113 -2.54 -9.10 -1.01
C SER A 113 -3.49 -9.42 -2.17
N TYR A 114 -2.95 -9.56 -3.37
CA TYR A 114 -3.75 -9.90 -4.54
C TYR A 114 -4.45 -11.25 -4.36
N LEU A 115 -3.74 -12.26 -3.86
CA LEU A 115 -4.28 -13.59 -3.65
C LEU A 115 -5.32 -13.61 -2.52
N LEU A 116 -5.12 -12.85 -1.45
CA LEU A 116 -6.04 -12.80 -0.31
C LEU A 116 -7.35 -12.07 -0.61
N THR A 117 -7.37 -11.23 -1.63
CA THR A 117 -8.54 -10.38 -1.93
C THR A 117 -9.31 -10.80 -3.17
N ARG A 118 -8.92 -11.88 -3.80
CA ARG A 118 -9.60 -12.38 -5.00
C ARG A 118 -11.07 -12.72 -4.74
#